data_3d7fd570e2e367e7d60ed517043acbb9
#
_entry.id   3d7fd570e2e367e7d60ed517043acbb9
#
_cell.length_a   1.000
_cell.length_b   1.000
_cell.length_c   1.000
_cell.angle_alpha   90.00
_cell.angle_beta   90.00
_cell.angle_gamma   90.00
#
_symmetry.space_group_name_H-M   'P 1'
#
loop_
_entity.id
_entity.type
_entity.pdbx_description
1 polymer ?
#
loop_
_entity_poly.entity_id
_entity_poly.type
_entity_poly.pdbx_seq_one_letter_code
_entity_poly.pdbx_strand_id
1 'polypeptide(L)'
;MKRSICIVAGLMLFAQAAGAQAPAAGQKIGLAASMQRAYATLKGNMTEAAAKMPEANYTFKPASDPNLRTFGQWIGHQADNQFLNCATIKGVPNPSPAQSNEKKATKAELGKALAAAFAFCDDAISSLTDQSALQMVKQGEGETARGGVASALLSHGLESYGIVIVYFRAKGIEPPNANPGGRGGRGGRGGRGGRGGQ
;
A
#
# COMPACT_ATOMS: atom_id res chain seq x y z
N MET A 1 -39.01 44.96 -4.95
CA MET A 1 -37.67 44.47 -4.47
C MET A 1 -37.67 42.97 -4.65
N LYS A 2 -37.08 42.44 -5.74
CA LYS A 2 -37.00 41.02 -6.04
C LYS A 2 -35.64 40.50 -5.54
N ARG A 3 -35.65 39.58 -4.55
CA ARG A 3 -34.44 38.93 -4.04
C ARG A 3 -34.16 37.69 -4.90
N SER A 4 -33.09 37.74 -5.68
CA SER A 4 -32.56 36.59 -6.40
C SER A 4 -31.75 35.71 -5.42
N ILE A 5 -32.19 34.48 -5.22
CA ILE A 5 -31.48 33.45 -4.45
C ILE A 5 -30.60 32.70 -5.46
N CYS A 6 -29.29 32.92 -5.39
CA CYS A 6 -28.31 32.10 -6.10
C CYS A 6 -28.07 30.79 -5.32
N ILE A 7 -28.57 29.70 -5.86
CA ILE A 7 -28.28 28.35 -5.38
C ILE A 7 -26.93 27.94 -5.98
N VAL A 8 -25.88 27.93 -5.15
CA VAL A 8 -24.58 27.36 -5.51
C VAL A 8 -24.67 25.85 -5.30
N ALA A 9 -24.86 25.11 -6.38
CA ALA A 9 -24.78 23.66 -6.37
C ALA A 9 -23.30 23.26 -6.27
N GLY A 10 -22.87 22.89 -5.04
CA GLY A 10 -21.55 22.32 -4.81
C GLY A 10 -21.48 20.91 -5.40
N LEU A 11 -20.74 20.74 -6.52
CA LEU A 11 -20.35 19.42 -7.01
C LEU A 11 -19.34 18.81 -6.01
N MET A 12 -19.81 17.91 -5.17
CA MET A 12 -18.93 17.02 -4.40
C MET A 12 -18.37 15.96 -5.36
N LEU A 13 -17.14 16.16 -5.82
CA LEU A 13 -16.35 15.12 -6.46
C LEU A 13 -15.98 14.07 -5.40
N PHE A 14 -16.75 12.99 -5.34
CA PHE A 14 -16.32 11.77 -4.64
C PHE A 14 -15.18 11.17 -5.45
N ALA A 15 -13.94 11.39 -5.00
CA ALA A 15 -12.79 10.59 -5.42
C ALA A 15 -13.05 9.15 -4.96
N GLN A 16 -13.55 8.31 -5.87
CA GLN A 16 -13.68 6.89 -5.62
C GLN A 16 -12.26 6.32 -5.52
N ALA A 17 -11.88 5.87 -4.33
CA ALA A 17 -10.69 5.08 -4.15
C ALA A 17 -10.81 3.83 -5.05
N ALA A 18 -10.06 3.79 -6.16
CA ALA A 18 -9.95 2.64 -7.04
C ALA A 18 -9.19 1.53 -6.30
N GLY A 19 -9.83 0.93 -5.30
CA GLY A 19 -9.34 -0.27 -4.64
C GLY A 19 -9.20 -1.41 -5.65
N ALA A 20 -8.40 -2.43 -5.31
CA ALA A 20 -8.14 -3.61 -6.13
C ALA A 20 -9.39 -4.49 -6.27
N GLN A 21 -10.43 -3.95 -6.90
CA GLN A 21 -11.62 -4.72 -7.27
C GLN A 21 -11.29 -5.65 -8.44
N ALA A 22 -11.87 -6.84 -8.46
CA ALA A 22 -11.79 -7.71 -9.62
C ALA A 22 -12.26 -6.98 -10.88
N PRO A 23 -11.69 -7.27 -12.05
CA PRO A 23 -12.19 -6.74 -13.31
C PRO A 23 -13.69 -7.03 -13.46
N ALA A 24 -14.43 -6.09 -14.03
CA ALA A 24 -15.83 -6.36 -14.41
C ALA A 24 -15.93 -7.53 -15.38
N ALA A 25 -17.06 -8.18 -15.44
CA ALA A 25 -17.28 -9.30 -16.36
C ALA A 25 -16.94 -8.88 -17.79
N GLY A 26 -16.07 -9.65 -18.48
CA GLY A 26 -15.60 -9.37 -19.84
C GLY A 26 -14.47 -8.34 -19.95
N GLN A 27 -14.12 -7.64 -18.88
CA GLN A 27 -12.99 -6.72 -18.87
C GLN A 27 -11.66 -7.49 -18.85
N LYS A 28 -10.75 -7.17 -19.76
CA LYS A 28 -9.36 -7.64 -19.76
C LYS A 28 -8.48 -6.50 -19.26
N ILE A 29 -7.64 -6.78 -18.27
CA ILE A 29 -6.61 -5.85 -17.79
C ILE A 29 -5.23 -6.43 -18.05
N GLY A 30 -4.33 -5.61 -18.59
CA GLY A 30 -2.95 -6.00 -18.86
C GLY A 30 -2.12 -6.06 -17.57
N LEU A 31 -0.86 -6.47 -17.75
CA LEU A 31 0.09 -6.62 -16.65
C LEU A 31 0.34 -5.30 -15.92
N ALA A 32 0.61 -4.23 -16.66
CA ALA A 32 0.86 -2.90 -16.08
C ALA A 32 -0.33 -2.40 -15.28
N ALA A 33 -1.55 -2.50 -15.82
CA ALA A 33 -2.77 -2.10 -15.10
C ALA A 33 -3.00 -2.93 -13.81
N SER A 34 -2.65 -4.22 -13.84
CA SER A 34 -2.70 -5.08 -12.66
C SER A 34 -1.71 -4.64 -11.59
N MET A 35 -0.48 -4.27 -11.98
CA MET A 35 0.55 -3.75 -11.06
C MET A 35 0.14 -2.40 -10.48
N GLN A 36 -0.42 -1.48 -11.29
CA GLN A 36 -0.92 -0.18 -10.84
C GLN A 36 -2.01 -0.33 -9.77
N ARG A 37 -2.93 -1.27 -9.96
CA ARG A 37 -3.99 -1.56 -8.96
C ARG A 37 -3.42 -2.14 -7.68
N ALA A 38 -2.47 -3.08 -7.76
CA ALA A 38 -1.81 -3.64 -6.59
C ALA A 38 -1.02 -2.56 -5.83
N TYR A 39 -0.34 -1.67 -6.55
CA TYR A 39 0.37 -0.54 -5.96
C TYR A 39 -0.58 0.43 -5.23
N ALA A 40 -1.70 0.79 -5.83
CA ALA A 40 -2.69 1.65 -5.19
C ALA A 40 -3.20 1.03 -3.87
N THR A 41 -3.41 -0.29 -3.85
CA THR A 41 -3.78 -1.02 -2.63
C THR A 41 -2.67 -0.98 -1.58
N LEU A 42 -1.42 -1.26 -1.96
CA LEU A 42 -0.27 -1.19 -1.07
C LEU A 42 -0.11 0.22 -0.46
N LYS A 43 -0.15 1.25 -1.31
CA LYS A 43 -0.05 2.65 -0.89
C LYS A 43 -1.15 3.02 0.11
N GLY A 44 -2.40 2.68 -0.18
CA GLY A 44 -3.53 2.92 0.71
C GLY A 44 -3.34 2.23 2.06
N ASN A 45 -3.03 0.93 2.04
CA ASN A 45 -2.84 0.11 3.24
C ASN A 45 -1.72 0.64 4.14
N MET A 46 -0.56 0.94 3.58
CA MET A 46 0.59 1.40 4.36
C MET A 46 0.40 2.83 4.89
N THR A 47 -0.21 3.71 4.08
CA THR A 47 -0.52 5.08 4.51
C THR A 47 -1.52 5.08 5.67
N GLU A 48 -2.58 4.26 5.57
CA GLU A 48 -3.57 4.13 6.65
C GLU A 48 -2.95 3.50 7.90
N ALA A 49 -2.08 2.47 7.74
CA ALA A 49 -1.38 1.86 8.86
C ALA A 49 -0.51 2.89 9.60
N ALA A 50 0.29 3.67 8.88
CA ALA A 50 1.11 4.72 9.48
C ALA A 50 0.26 5.77 10.21
N ALA A 51 -0.88 6.19 9.64
CA ALA A 51 -1.76 7.16 10.27
C ALA A 51 -2.47 6.60 11.51
N LYS A 52 -2.98 5.38 11.44
CA LYS A 52 -3.85 4.77 12.46
C LYS A 52 -3.10 4.33 13.73
N MET A 53 -1.85 3.87 13.61
CA MET A 53 -1.08 3.42 14.77
C MET A 53 -0.81 4.60 15.71
N PRO A 54 -1.16 4.50 17.01
CA PRO A 54 -0.80 5.52 18.01
C PRO A 54 0.72 5.71 18.09
N GLU A 55 1.17 6.96 18.28
CA GLU A 55 2.59 7.30 18.34
C GLU A 55 3.35 6.50 19.39
N ALA A 56 2.77 6.31 20.57
CA ALA A 56 3.36 5.52 21.65
C ALA A 56 3.69 4.06 21.25
N ASN A 57 3.09 3.56 20.18
CA ASN A 57 3.34 2.19 19.68
C ASN A 57 4.35 2.13 18.54
N TYR A 58 4.94 3.25 18.11
CA TYR A 58 5.92 3.26 17.05
C TYR A 58 7.24 2.57 17.43
N THR A 59 7.56 2.54 18.73
CA THR A 59 8.73 1.81 19.26
C THR A 59 8.42 0.36 19.66
N PHE A 60 7.17 -0.07 19.53
CA PHE A 60 6.75 -1.42 19.92
C PHE A 60 7.33 -2.49 19.00
N LYS A 61 7.74 -3.61 19.62
CA LYS A 61 8.10 -4.89 19.00
C LYS A 61 7.18 -5.99 19.55
N PRO A 62 6.72 -6.94 18.74
CA PRO A 62 5.81 -8.00 19.22
C PRO A 62 6.48 -9.06 20.10
N ALA A 63 7.80 -9.12 20.12
CA ALA A 63 8.60 -10.01 20.97
C ALA A 63 9.93 -9.33 21.36
N SER A 64 10.65 -9.93 22.31
CA SER A 64 11.91 -9.39 22.85
C SER A 64 13.14 -9.67 21.98
N ASP A 65 12.99 -10.19 20.76
CA ASP A 65 14.10 -10.43 19.84
C ASP A 65 14.71 -9.09 19.38
N PRO A 66 16.03 -8.87 19.59
CA PRO A 66 16.70 -7.65 19.17
C PRO A 66 16.67 -7.45 17.64
N ASN A 67 16.60 -8.52 16.87
CA ASN A 67 16.57 -8.46 15.39
C ASN A 67 15.20 -8.04 14.82
N LEU A 68 14.16 -8.03 15.64
CA LEU A 68 12.87 -7.53 15.18
C LEU A 68 12.91 -6.01 15.01
N ARG A 69 12.34 -5.54 13.91
CA ARG A 69 12.06 -4.12 13.73
C ARG A 69 10.95 -3.66 14.68
N THR A 70 11.00 -2.41 15.08
CA THR A 70 9.84 -1.75 15.68
C THR A 70 8.78 -1.46 14.60
N PHE A 71 7.55 -1.13 15.01
CA PHE A 71 6.53 -0.67 14.07
C PHE A 71 7.02 0.50 13.21
N GLY A 72 7.64 1.50 13.84
CA GLY A 72 8.18 2.67 13.13
C GLY A 72 9.27 2.30 12.13
N GLN A 73 10.15 1.36 12.49
CA GLN A 73 11.18 0.86 11.56
C GLN A 73 10.56 0.17 10.34
N TRP A 74 9.43 -0.53 10.47
CA TRP A 74 8.71 -1.09 9.31
C TRP A 74 8.15 0.00 8.39
N ILE A 75 7.65 1.12 8.95
CA ILE A 75 7.20 2.26 8.15
C ILE A 75 8.38 2.91 7.41
N GLY A 76 9.52 3.08 8.09
CA GLY A 76 10.75 3.59 7.47
C GLY A 76 11.30 2.66 6.39
N HIS A 77 11.33 1.35 6.68
CA HIS A 77 11.74 0.31 5.74
C HIS A 77 10.91 0.31 4.45
N GLN A 78 9.60 0.48 4.59
CA GLN A 78 8.72 0.61 3.44
C GLN A 78 9.05 1.85 2.60
N ALA A 79 9.36 2.99 3.23
CA ALA A 79 9.78 4.19 2.51
C ALA A 79 11.11 3.97 1.76
N ASP A 80 12.11 3.37 2.41
CA ASP A 80 13.40 3.05 1.79
C ASP A 80 13.24 2.10 0.59
N ASN A 81 12.38 1.08 0.73
CA ASN A 81 12.09 0.13 -0.34
C ASN A 81 11.41 0.79 -1.55
N GLN A 82 10.44 1.69 -1.31
CA GLN A 82 9.79 2.45 -2.38
C GLN A 82 10.81 3.30 -3.15
N PHE A 83 11.64 4.08 -2.45
CA PHE A 83 12.65 4.92 -3.11
C PHE A 83 13.61 4.09 -3.96
N LEU A 84 14.14 2.99 -3.41
CA LEU A 84 15.10 2.13 -4.10
C LEU A 84 14.52 1.54 -5.39
N ASN A 85 13.38 0.88 -5.29
CA ASN A 85 12.81 0.19 -6.44
C ASN A 85 12.27 1.17 -7.49
N CYS A 86 11.64 2.27 -7.07
CA CYS A 86 11.13 3.25 -8.02
C CYS A 86 12.25 4.05 -8.70
N ALA A 87 13.39 4.27 -8.02
CA ALA A 87 14.59 4.80 -8.68
C ALA A 87 15.09 3.85 -9.78
N THR A 88 15.12 2.56 -9.50
CA THR A 88 15.48 1.51 -10.49
C THR A 88 14.48 1.49 -11.66
N ILE A 89 13.17 1.51 -11.38
CA ILE A 89 12.12 1.56 -12.43
C ILE A 89 12.28 2.80 -13.31
N LYS A 90 12.62 3.95 -12.74
CA LYS A 90 12.82 5.22 -13.46
C LYS A 90 14.18 5.30 -14.17
N GLY A 91 15.14 4.45 -13.79
CA GLY A 91 16.52 4.55 -14.27
C GLY A 91 17.27 5.79 -13.76
N VAL A 92 16.96 6.23 -12.53
CA VAL A 92 17.56 7.41 -11.89
C VAL A 92 18.26 7.02 -10.59
N PRO A 93 19.20 7.85 -10.08
CA PRO A 93 19.78 7.61 -8.75
C PRO A 93 18.72 7.57 -7.65
N ASN A 94 18.90 6.70 -6.64
CA ASN A 94 18.04 6.66 -5.47
C ASN A 94 18.16 7.98 -4.68
N PRO A 95 17.08 8.76 -4.49
CA PRO A 95 17.13 10.02 -3.78
C PRO A 95 17.26 9.89 -2.26
N SER A 96 17.11 8.67 -1.74
CA SER A 96 17.20 8.38 -0.30
C SER A 96 18.33 7.38 -0.04
N PRO A 97 19.31 7.70 0.84
CA PRO A 97 20.32 6.74 1.25
C PRO A 97 19.68 5.47 1.84
N ALA A 98 20.31 4.32 1.59
CA ALA A 98 19.80 3.04 2.08
C ALA A 98 19.57 3.06 3.61
N GLN A 99 18.44 2.55 4.05
CA GLN A 99 18.01 2.46 5.45
C GLN A 99 17.98 3.81 6.22
N SER A 100 17.97 4.94 5.53
CA SER A 100 17.95 6.26 6.20
C SER A 100 16.62 6.55 6.88
N ASN A 101 15.52 6.03 6.34
CA ASN A 101 14.20 6.26 6.88
C ASN A 101 13.89 5.33 8.07
N GLU A 102 14.48 4.13 8.14
CA GLU A 102 14.37 3.25 9.32
C GLU A 102 14.98 3.88 10.59
N LYS A 103 15.88 4.86 10.45
CA LYS A 103 16.55 5.55 11.57
C LYS A 103 15.74 6.73 12.12
N LYS A 104 14.63 7.12 11.49
CA LYS A 104 13.78 8.21 11.96
C LYS A 104 13.06 7.80 13.24
N ALA A 105 12.93 8.75 14.18
CA ALA A 105 12.47 8.44 15.54
C ALA A 105 10.96 8.66 15.73
N THR A 106 10.38 9.64 15.03
CA THR A 106 9.01 10.08 15.31
C THR A 106 8.02 9.60 14.25
N LYS A 107 6.76 9.43 14.67
CA LYS A 107 5.65 9.14 13.77
C LYS A 107 5.54 10.16 12.64
N ALA A 108 5.73 11.45 12.97
CA ALA A 108 5.63 12.53 11.99
C ALA A 108 6.71 12.43 10.90
N GLU A 109 7.98 12.18 11.28
CA GLU A 109 9.08 12.01 10.34
C GLU A 109 8.89 10.78 9.45
N LEU A 110 8.49 9.66 10.04
CA LEU A 110 8.24 8.40 9.35
C LEU A 110 7.05 8.52 8.38
N GLY A 111 5.96 9.15 8.81
CA GLY A 111 4.81 9.42 7.95
C GLY A 111 5.15 10.32 6.77
N LYS A 112 5.95 11.38 7.01
CA LYS A 112 6.45 12.27 5.95
C LYS A 112 7.35 11.53 4.96
N ALA A 113 8.26 10.68 5.46
CA ALA A 113 9.14 9.88 4.62
C ALA A 113 8.35 8.89 3.74
N LEU A 114 7.38 8.19 4.32
CA LEU A 114 6.51 7.27 3.59
C LEU A 114 5.71 7.99 2.51
N ALA A 115 5.12 9.14 2.82
CA ALA A 115 4.37 9.94 1.86
C ALA A 115 5.26 10.42 0.69
N ALA A 116 6.48 10.89 0.98
CA ALA A 116 7.45 11.31 -0.04
C ALA A 116 7.88 10.14 -0.92
N ALA A 117 8.11 8.96 -0.34
CA ALA A 117 8.48 7.76 -1.08
C ALA A 117 7.36 7.30 -2.03
N PHE A 118 6.11 7.31 -1.58
CA PHE A 118 4.97 6.99 -2.46
C PHE A 118 4.78 8.06 -3.56
N ALA A 119 4.93 9.35 -3.24
CA ALA A 119 4.87 10.40 -4.24
C ALA A 119 5.95 10.23 -5.32
N PHE A 120 7.18 9.85 -4.94
CA PHE A 120 8.25 9.54 -5.88
C PHE A 120 7.94 8.34 -6.78
N CYS A 121 7.22 7.34 -6.25
CA CYS A 121 6.81 6.14 -6.95
C CYS A 121 5.60 6.34 -7.86
N ASP A 122 4.73 7.30 -7.58
CA ASP A 122 3.46 7.47 -8.32
C ASP A 122 3.68 7.55 -9.82
N ASP A 123 4.62 8.38 -10.29
CA ASP A 123 4.94 8.52 -11.70
C ASP A 123 5.58 7.24 -12.28
N ALA A 124 6.46 6.60 -11.50
CA ALA A 124 7.14 5.38 -11.95
C ALA A 124 6.15 4.25 -12.25
N ILE A 125 5.12 4.10 -11.42
CA ILE A 125 4.13 3.04 -11.56
C ILE A 125 3.00 3.44 -12.52
N SER A 126 2.51 4.69 -12.48
CA SER A 126 1.42 5.13 -13.35
C SER A 126 1.82 5.18 -14.82
N SER A 127 3.10 5.42 -15.12
CA SER A 127 3.64 5.43 -16.49
C SER A 127 3.95 4.05 -17.07
N LEU A 128 3.85 2.96 -16.27
CA LEU A 128 4.06 1.62 -16.78
C LEU A 128 2.99 1.24 -17.82
N THR A 129 3.46 0.67 -18.93
CA THR A 129 2.65 -0.02 -19.93
C THR A 129 3.11 -1.47 -20.03
N ASP A 130 2.30 -2.35 -20.61
CA ASP A 130 2.70 -3.75 -20.82
C ASP A 130 4.00 -3.85 -21.65
N GLN A 131 4.16 -2.95 -22.63
CA GLN A 131 5.39 -2.88 -23.44
C GLN A 131 6.58 -2.39 -22.61
N SER A 132 6.43 -1.29 -21.85
CA SER A 132 7.54 -0.76 -21.05
C SER A 132 7.92 -1.66 -19.87
N ALA A 133 7.02 -2.49 -19.38
CA ALA A 133 7.31 -3.49 -18.36
C ALA A 133 8.32 -4.55 -18.81
N LEU A 134 8.44 -4.80 -20.11
CA LEU A 134 9.41 -5.73 -20.69
C LEU A 134 10.80 -5.11 -20.94
N GLN A 135 10.92 -3.79 -20.88
CA GLN A 135 12.20 -3.11 -21.05
C GLN A 135 13.16 -3.45 -19.91
N MET A 136 14.42 -3.72 -20.27
CA MET A 136 15.47 -3.97 -19.30
C MET A 136 15.91 -2.67 -18.62
N VAL A 137 16.14 -2.75 -17.31
CA VAL A 137 16.67 -1.67 -16.48
C VAL A 137 17.86 -2.19 -15.69
N LYS A 138 18.83 -1.31 -15.43
CA LYS A 138 20.00 -1.67 -14.62
C LYS A 138 19.57 -1.94 -13.17
N GLN A 139 20.04 -3.07 -12.60
CA GLN A 139 19.85 -3.44 -11.21
C GLN A 139 21.15 -4.08 -10.69
N GLY A 140 21.86 -3.35 -9.82
CA GLY A 140 23.20 -3.77 -9.40
C GLY A 140 24.16 -3.83 -10.59
N GLU A 141 24.85 -4.94 -10.73
CA GLU A 141 25.77 -5.20 -11.86
C GLU A 141 25.07 -5.81 -13.08
N GLY A 142 23.80 -6.15 -12.97
CA GLY A 142 23.01 -6.77 -14.04
C GLY A 142 21.85 -5.92 -14.53
N GLU A 143 21.00 -6.55 -15.31
CA GLU A 143 19.77 -5.96 -15.81
C GLU A 143 18.59 -6.90 -15.54
N THR A 144 17.43 -6.30 -15.31
CA THR A 144 16.16 -7.02 -15.14
C THR A 144 15.03 -6.29 -15.86
N ALA A 145 13.96 -7.01 -16.18
CA ALA A 145 12.78 -6.37 -16.74
C ALA A 145 12.19 -5.35 -15.74
N ARG A 146 11.82 -4.17 -16.22
CA ARG A 146 11.22 -3.10 -15.42
C ARG A 146 10.00 -3.59 -14.63
N GLY A 147 9.14 -4.40 -15.25
CA GLY A 147 8.00 -5.06 -14.59
C GLY A 147 8.43 -6.05 -13.51
N GLY A 148 9.61 -6.66 -13.61
CA GLY A 148 10.19 -7.52 -12.57
C GLY A 148 10.53 -6.71 -11.31
N VAL A 149 11.12 -5.51 -11.48
CA VAL A 149 11.36 -4.60 -10.33
C VAL A 149 10.04 -4.15 -9.70
N ALA A 150 9.05 -3.79 -10.52
CA ALA A 150 7.73 -3.41 -10.01
C ALA A 150 7.05 -4.56 -9.25
N SER A 151 7.17 -5.80 -9.74
CA SER A 151 6.67 -6.99 -9.06
C SER A 151 7.36 -7.22 -7.72
N ALA A 152 8.69 -7.09 -7.67
CA ALA A 152 9.46 -7.22 -6.44
C ALA A 152 9.08 -6.16 -5.41
N LEU A 153 8.92 -4.90 -5.84
CA LEU A 153 8.42 -3.81 -4.98
C LEU A 153 7.06 -4.14 -4.37
N LEU A 154 6.13 -4.66 -5.17
CA LEU A 154 4.78 -4.99 -4.73
C LEU A 154 4.76 -6.18 -3.77
N SER A 155 5.46 -7.27 -4.10
CA SER A 155 5.49 -8.47 -3.25
C SER A 155 6.13 -8.18 -1.89
N HIS A 156 7.27 -7.48 -1.87
CA HIS A 156 7.92 -7.08 -0.63
C HIS A 156 7.09 -6.07 0.18
N GLY A 157 6.43 -5.14 -0.50
CA GLY A 157 5.54 -4.18 0.16
C GLY A 157 4.34 -4.84 0.81
N LEU A 158 3.70 -5.81 0.15
CA LEU A 158 2.58 -6.56 0.69
C LEU A 158 2.99 -7.50 1.82
N GLU A 159 4.19 -8.11 1.73
CA GLU A 159 4.80 -8.86 2.84
C GLU A 159 5.00 -7.96 4.06
N SER A 160 5.61 -6.79 3.89
CA SER A 160 5.80 -5.80 4.95
C SER A 160 4.47 -5.36 5.57
N TYR A 161 3.43 -5.16 4.76
CA TYR A 161 2.10 -4.86 5.26
C TYR A 161 1.50 -6.01 6.08
N GLY A 162 1.67 -7.26 5.65
CA GLY A 162 1.27 -8.45 6.41
C GLY A 162 1.92 -8.48 7.80
N ILE A 163 3.21 -8.15 7.89
CA ILE A 163 3.93 -8.03 9.17
C ILE A 163 3.36 -6.87 10.01
N VAL A 164 3.13 -5.70 9.42
CA VAL A 164 2.56 -4.53 10.10
C VAL A 164 1.20 -4.85 10.74
N ILE A 165 0.37 -5.67 10.09
CA ILE A 165 -0.92 -6.14 10.66
C ILE A 165 -0.73 -6.89 11.98
N VAL A 166 0.36 -7.69 12.12
CA VAL A 166 0.65 -8.41 13.37
C VAL A 166 0.87 -7.44 14.52
N TYR A 167 1.54 -6.30 14.28
CA TYR A 167 1.75 -5.27 15.30
C TYR A 167 0.44 -4.66 15.79
N PHE A 168 -0.50 -4.38 14.89
CA PHE A 168 -1.83 -3.92 15.27
C PHE A 168 -2.53 -4.90 16.19
N ARG A 169 -2.56 -6.18 15.80
CA ARG A 169 -3.24 -7.23 16.56
C ARG A 169 -2.59 -7.49 17.91
N ALA A 170 -1.26 -7.47 17.97
CA ALA A 170 -0.51 -7.61 19.23
C ALA A 170 -0.79 -6.47 20.22
N LYS A 171 -1.24 -5.31 19.72
CA LYS A 171 -1.67 -4.17 20.54
C LYS A 171 -3.19 -4.12 20.78
N GLY A 172 -3.93 -5.11 20.33
CA GLY A 172 -5.40 -5.11 20.43
C GLY A 172 -6.07 -4.04 19.57
N ILE A 173 -5.37 -3.51 18.56
CA ILE A 173 -5.88 -2.49 17.65
C ILE A 173 -6.31 -3.17 16.36
N GLU A 174 -7.51 -2.85 15.86
CA GLU A 174 -7.94 -3.37 14.57
C GLU A 174 -7.08 -2.82 13.43
N PRO A 175 -6.52 -3.70 12.57
CA PRO A 175 -5.71 -3.26 11.43
C PRO A 175 -6.52 -2.38 10.47
N PRO A 176 -5.86 -1.51 9.68
CA PRO A 176 -6.52 -0.80 8.63
C PRO A 176 -7.15 -1.77 7.64
N ASN A 177 -8.34 -1.42 7.16
CA ASN A 177 -9.05 -2.15 6.13
C ASN A 177 -9.14 -1.25 4.89
N ALA A 178 -8.02 -1.07 4.21
CA ALA A 178 -7.95 -0.24 3.01
C ALA A 178 -8.71 -0.86 1.82
N ASN A 179 -9.31 -2.03 2.01
CA ASN A 179 -10.12 -2.70 0.99
C ASN A 179 -11.52 -3.03 1.54
N PRO A 180 -12.38 -2.03 1.79
CA PRO A 180 -13.74 -2.25 2.29
C PRO A 180 -14.63 -3.10 1.35
N GLY A 181 -14.18 -3.34 0.10
CA GLY A 181 -14.85 -4.22 -0.86
C GLY A 181 -14.12 -5.52 -1.18
N GLY A 182 -12.98 -5.82 -0.55
CA GLY A 182 -12.03 -6.84 -0.99
C GLY A 182 -12.16 -8.24 -0.37
N ARG A 183 -13.07 -8.47 0.55
CA ARG A 183 -13.50 -9.81 0.97
C ARG A 183 -14.99 -9.78 1.19
N GLY A 184 -15.72 -10.08 0.12
CA GLY A 184 -17.10 -10.54 0.25
C GLY A 184 -17.12 -11.58 1.35
N GLY A 185 -17.91 -11.33 2.40
CA GLY A 185 -18.01 -12.20 3.54
C GLY A 185 -18.17 -13.63 3.04
N ARG A 186 -17.29 -14.52 3.46
CA ARG A 186 -17.63 -15.93 3.48
C ARG A 186 -18.85 -16.00 4.38
N GLY A 187 -20.01 -16.06 3.72
CA GLY A 187 -21.31 -16.16 4.33
C GLY A 187 -21.27 -17.19 5.45
N GLY A 188 -21.77 -16.80 6.58
CA GLY A 188 -22.01 -17.71 7.68
C GLY A 188 -22.69 -18.95 7.11
N ARG A 189 -22.09 -20.11 7.32
CA ARG A 189 -22.73 -21.39 7.09
C ARG A 189 -23.99 -21.37 7.93
N GLY A 190 -25.10 -21.15 7.24
CA GLY A 190 -26.43 -21.26 7.81
C GLY A 190 -26.56 -22.58 8.55
N GLY A 191 -27.01 -22.51 9.79
CA GLY A 191 -27.31 -23.66 10.61
C GLY A 191 -28.17 -24.66 9.85
N ARG A 192 -27.68 -25.88 9.76
CA ARG A 192 -28.50 -27.01 9.37
C ARG A 192 -29.57 -27.18 10.45
N GLY A 193 -30.77 -26.70 10.13
CA GLY A 193 -31.98 -27.00 10.88
C GLY A 193 -32.13 -28.51 11.02
N GLY A 194 -32.23 -29.01 12.26
CA GLY A 194 -32.59 -30.37 12.56
C GLY A 194 -33.97 -30.68 11.98
N ARG A 195 -34.06 -31.73 11.19
CA ARG A 195 -35.29 -32.43 10.95
C ARG A 195 -35.37 -33.53 11.99
N GLY A 196 -36.20 -33.28 13.02
CA GLY A 196 -36.83 -34.36 13.74
C GLY A 196 -37.84 -35.03 12.81
N GLY A 197 -37.89 -36.33 12.81
CA GLY A 197 -38.85 -37.16 12.13
C GLY A 197 -38.97 -38.46 12.87
N GLN A 198 -40.13 -38.79 13.19
CA GLN A 198 -40.71 -39.92 13.90
C GLN A 198 -40.15 -41.27 13.46
#